data_2713189dce17505a61641ed8adf48b9e
#
_entry.id   2713189dce17505a61641ed8adf48b9e
#
_cell.length_a   1.000
_cell.length_b   1.000
_cell.length_c   1.000
_cell.angle_alpha   90.00
_cell.angle_beta   90.00
_cell.angle_gamma   90.00
#
_symmetry.space_group_name_H-M   'P 1'
#
loop_
_entity.id
_entity.type
_entity.pdbx_description
1 polymer ?
#
loop_
_entity_poly.entity_id
_entity_poly.type
_entity_poly.pdbx_seq_one_letter_code
_entity_poly.pdbx_strand_id
1 'polypeptide(L)'
;MPFLAEAAVSPFQISAVNVEPVGDFVLEPGKIDVYLEPGETVTRTIFVTNRNPRKINFRIETEDIEGNRDPINPVTLLGEAKGPYPFKDALLPAVTEFELDFGQKIAIPIQIKIPLNASPGGHYAAVIISNAPSKLQKDVGGARVI
;
A
#
# COMPACT_ATOMS: atom_id res chain seq x y z
N MET A 1 31.22 -14.74 -16.36
CA MET A 1 30.76 -14.33 -16.07
C MET A 1 30.07 -14.25 -15.46
N PRO A 2 29.82 -14.27 -15.19
CA PRO A 2 29.02 -14.15 -14.64
C PRO A 2 28.21 -13.40 -14.36
N PHE A 3 27.68 -13.22 -14.30
CA PHE A 3 26.89 -12.66 -14.06
C PHE A 3 26.41 -12.44 -13.07
N LEU A 4 26.09 -11.99 -12.80
CA LEU A 4 25.63 -11.73 -12.06
C LEU A 4 24.65 -11.58 -11.66
N ALA A 5 24.58 -11.68 -11.52
CA ALA A 5 23.51 -11.88 -11.13
C ALA A 5 22.87 -10.95 -10.30
N GLU A 6 22.56 -10.42 -10.50
CA GLU A 6 21.99 -9.73 -9.93
C GLU A 6 20.98 -9.84 -9.52
N ALA A 7 21.09 -10.03 -9.57
CA ALA A 7 20.26 -10.34 -9.29
C ALA A 7 19.42 -10.26 -8.39
N ALA A 8 19.22 -10.56 -7.89
CA ALA A 8 18.33 -10.71 -6.88
C ALA A 8 18.02 -9.41 -6.22
N VAL A 9 17.82 -8.42 -6.96
CA VAL A 9 17.32 -7.21 -6.38
C VAL A 9 15.89 -7.49 -5.96
N SER A 10 15.68 -7.48 -4.66
CA SER A 10 14.37 -7.63 -4.11
C SER A 10 13.50 -6.48 -4.59
N PRO A 11 12.24 -6.73 -4.99
CA PRO A 11 11.34 -5.66 -5.39
C PRO A 11 10.96 -4.71 -4.26
N PHE A 12 11.30 -5.10 -3.02
CA PHE A 12 11.11 -4.26 -1.84
C PHE A 12 12.33 -4.42 -0.95
N GLN A 13 12.51 -3.50 -0.02
CA GLN A 13 13.65 -3.52 0.89
C GLN A 13 13.19 -3.38 2.32
N ILE A 14 13.80 -4.18 3.21
CA ILE A 14 13.52 -4.13 4.63
C ILE A 14 14.79 -3.71 5.33
N SER A 15 14.69 -2.76 6.23
CA SER A 15 15.80 -2.27 7.03
C SER A 15 15.38 -2.13 8.48
N ALA A 16 16.35 -2.09 9.38
CA ALA A 16 16.11 -1.83 10.79
C ALA A 16 16.18 -0.33 11.03
N VAL A 17 15.28 0.17 11.86
CA VAL A 17 15.27 1.57 12.24
C VAL A 17 15.11 1.66 13.75
N ASN A 18 15.56 2.78 14.32
CA ASN A 18 15.49 3.00 15.74
C ASN A 18 14.15 3.68 16.06
N VAL A 19 13.24 2.94 16.66
CA VAL A 19 11.91 3.45 16.98
C VAL A 19 11.51 3.07 18.40
N GLU A 20 10.60 3.86 18.96
CA GLU A 20 10.01 3.56 20.25
C GLU A 20 8.92 2.50 20.09
N PRO A 21 8.78 1.58 21.06
CA PRO A 21 7.72 0.57 20.99
C PRO A 21 6.37 1.17 21.40
N VAL A 22 5.62 1.64 20.42
CA VAL A 22 4.39 2.38 20.66
C VAL A 22 3.14 1.53 20.41
N GLY A 23 3.29 0.32 19.88
CA GLY A 23 2.15 -0.56 19.65
C GLY A 23 1.37 -0.25 18.37
N ASP A 24 1.99 0.45 17.44
CA ASP A 24 1.34 0.80 16.19
C ASP A 24 2.29 0.57 15.01
N PHE A 25 1.90 1.07 13.86
CA PHE A 25 2.81 1.14 12.71
C PHE A 25 2.65 2.48 12.02
N VAL A 26 3.65 2.85 11.24
CA VAL A 26 3.67 4.13 10.52
C VAL A 26 3.68 3.86 9.03
N LEU A 27 2.83 4.57 8.31
CA LEU A 27 2.80 4.53 6.85
C LEU A 27 3.18 5.91 6.31
N GLU A 28 4.12 5.93 5.38
CA GLU A 28 4.62 7.16 4.77
C GLU A 28 4.77 6.99 3.26
N PRO A 29 4.50 8.01 2.46
CA PRO A 29 3.87 9.28 2.81
C PRO A 29 2.36 9.13 2.95
N GLY A 30 1.70 10.12 3.51
CA GLY A 30 0.25 10.10 3.65
C GLY A 30 -0.50 10.39 2.37
N LYS A 31 0.17 10.94 1.38
CA LYS A 31 -0.45 11.30 0.12
C LYS A 31 0.60 11.30 -0.98
N ILE A 32 0.18 10.85 -2.17
CA ILE A 32 1.03 10.87 -3.36
C ILE A 32 0.23 11.51 -4.49
N ASP A 33 0.80 12.53 -5.09
CA ASP A 33 0.23 13.17 -6.27
C ASP A 33 1.14 12.91 -7.45
N VAL A 34 0.56 12.49 -8.59
CA VAL A 34 1.31 12.30 -9.82
C VAL A 34 0.52 12.90 -10.98
N TYR A 35 1.26 13.33 -11.98
CA TYR A 35 0.69 13.90 -13.22
C TYR A 35 1.18 13.03 -14.37
N LEU A 36 0.28 12.24 -14.93
CA LEU A 36 0.63 11.27 -15.95
C LEU A 36 -0.32 11.38 -17.12
N GLU A 37 0.21 11.08 -18.30
CA GLU A 37 -0.59 10.98 -19.51
C GLU A 37 -1.01 9.53 -19.74
N PRO A 38 -2.06 9.30 -20.52
CA PRO A 38 -2.48 7.93 -20.83
C PRO A 38 -1.31 7.11 -21.37
N GLY A 39 -1.15 5.91 -20.89
CA GLY A 39 -0.09 5.01 -21.27
C GLY A 39 1.19 5.14 -20.48
N GLU A 40 1.32 6.18 -19.67
CA GLU A 40 2.53 6.35 -18.86
C GLU A 40 2.53 5.47 -17.62
N THR A 41 3.74 5.15 -17.18
CA THR A 41 3.96 4.37 -15.96
C THR A 41 4.99 5.09 -15.12
N VAL A 42 4.75 5.15 -13.83
CA VAL A 42 5.71 5.70 -12.87
C VAL A 42 5.69 4.82 -11.63
N THR A 43 6.78 4.83 -10.89
CA THR A 43 6.87 4.10 -9.62
C THR A 43 7.03 5.09 -8.49
N ARG A 44 6.27 4.88 -7.44
CA ARG A 44 6.40 5.64 -6.19
C ARG A 44 6.56 4.65 -5.06
N THR A 45 7.33 5.03 -4.06
CA THR A 45 7.65 4.12 -2.95
C THR A 45 6.91 4.58 -1.70
N ILE A 46 6.29 3.61 -1.03
CA ILE A 46 5.72 3.85 0.30
C ILE A 46 6.57 3.10 1.32
N PHE A 47 6.48 3.54 2.57
CA PHE A 47 7.26 2.95 3.66
C PHE A 47 6.31 2.59 4.79
N VAL A 48 6.50 1.40 5.34
CA VAL A 48 5.76 0.95 6.52
C VAL A 48 6.78 0.59 7.58
N THR A 49 6.59 1.13 8.79
CA THR A 49 7.47 0.84 9.91
C THR A 49 6.64 0.20 11.02
N ASN A 50 7.10 -0.95 11.50
CA ASN A 50 6.44 -1.63 12.61
C ASN A 50 6.98 -1.12 13.93
N ARG A 51 6.15 -0.42 14.70
CA ARG A 51 6.50 0.02 16.05
C ARG A 51 5.81 -0.82 17.11
N ASN A 52 5.23 -1.94 16.71
CA ASN A 52 4.70 -2.92 17.64
C ASN A 52 5.85 -3.74 18.20
N PRO A 53 5.87 -4.05 19.50
CA PRO A 53 6.98 -4.82 20.08
C PRO A 53 7.04 -6.27 19.62
N ARG A 54 6.23 -6.67 18.68
CA ARG A 54 6.25 -8.03 18.15
C ARG A 54 6.08 -8.01 16.64
N LYS A 55 6.34 -9.16 16.02
CA LYS A 55 6.19 -9.33 14.59
C LYS A 55 4.72 -9.20 14.19
N ILE A 56 4.48 -8.46 13.14
CA ILE A 56 3.14 -8.22 12.60
C ILE A 56 3.11 -8.59 11.13
N ASN A 57 2.06 -9.28 10.73
CA ASN A 57 1.77 -9.51 9.31
C ASN A 57 0.93 -8.37 8.79
N PHE A 58 1.29 -7.86 7.63
CA PHE A 58 0.59 -6.74 7.00
C PHE A 58 0.07 -7.13 5.64
N ARG A 59 -1.00 -6.47 5.24
CA ARG A 59 -1.59 -6.62 3.92
C ARG A 59 -1.76 -5.27 3.29
N ILE A 60 -1.54 -5.21 1.97
CA ILE A 60 -1.78 -4.00 1.18
C ILE A 60 -2.95 -4.27 0.27
N GLU A 61 -3.90 -3.34 0.26
CA GLU A 61 -5.03 -3.37 -0.65
C GLU A 61 -5.18 -1.99 -1.28
N THR A 62 -5.80 -1.94 -2.44
CA THR A 62 -6.11 -0.68 -3.10
C THR A 62 -7.61 -0.59 -3.28
N GLU A 63 -8.16 0.59 -3.07
CA GLU A 63 -9.60 0.82 -3.22
C GLU A 63 -9.85 2.15 -3.88
N ASP A 64 -10.86 2.20 -4.72
CA ASP A 64 -11.34 3.47 -5.22
C ASP A 64 -12.03 4.21 -4.07
N ILE A 65 -12.11 5.53 -4.21
CA ILE A 65 -12.73 6.36 -3.18
C ILE A 65 -13.73 7.29 -3.83
N GLU A 66 -14.66 7.75 -3.02
CA GLU A 66 -15.53 8.85 -3.43
C GLU A 66 -15.70 9.81 -2.27
N GLY A 67 -15.93 11.06 -2.61
CA GLY A 67 -16.16 12.08 -1.60
C GLY A 67 -17.54 11.93 -0.97
N ASN A 68 -17.66 12.36 0.27
CA ASN A 68 -18.95 12.46 0.93
C ASN A 68 -19.01 13.78 1.69
N ARG A 69 -20.14 14.06 2.32
CA ARG A 69 -20.36 15.33 2.98
C ARG A 69 -20.04 15.33 4.46
N ASP A 70 -19.52 14.23 4.95
CA ASP A 70 -19.12 14.12 6.35
C ASP A 70 -17.86 14.95 6.56
N PRO A 71 -17.89 15.99 7.40
CA PRO A 71 -16.70 16.81 7.60
C PRO A 71 -15.59 16.10 8.38
N ILE A 72 -15.90 15.00 9.05
CA ILE A 72 -14.90 14.24 9.80
C ILE A 72 -14.29 13.18 8.91
N ASN A 73 -15.11 12.50 8.10
CA ASN A 73 -14.66 11.47 7.18
C ASN A 73 -15.12 11.80 5.77
N PRO A 74 -14.44 12.74 5.10
CA PRO A 74 -14.93 13.23 3.81
C PRO A 74 -14.77 12.26 2.65
N VAL A 75 -14.16 11.10 2.88
CA VAL A 75 -13.88 10.12 1.85
C VAL A 75 -14.46 8.78 2.25
N THR A 76 -15.08 8.11 1.30
CA THR A 76 -15.62 6.76 1.47
C THR A 76 -14.77 5.79 0.68
N LEU A 77 -14.34 4.71 1.33
CA LEU A 77 -13.64 3.61 0.67
C LEU A 77 -14.69 2.69 0.06
N LEU A 78 -14.46 2.28 -1.18
CA LEU A 78 -15.47 1.55 -1.94
C LEU A 78 -15.25 0.06 -2.03
N GLY A 79 -14.19 -0.47 -1.39
CA GLY A 79 -13.93 -1.90 -1.43
C GLY A 79 -13.65 -2.37 -2.84
N GLU A 80 -14.41 -3.36 -3.30
CA GLU A 80 -14.23 -3.88 -4.66
C GLU A 80 -14.96 -3.08 -5.72
N ALA A 81 -15.82 -2.18 -5.32
CA ALA A 81 -16.57 -1.37 -6.27
C ALA A 81 -15.69 -0.27 -6.87
N LYS A 82 -16.03 0.13 -8.08
CA LYS A 82 -15.32 1.23 -8.73
C LYS A 82 -15.99 2.54 -8.39
N GLY A 83 -15.19 3.57 -8.17
CA GLY A 83 -15.69 4.87 -7.87
C GLY A 83 -15.92 5.71 -9.12
N PRO A 84 -16.35 6.96 -8.92
CA PRO A 84 -16.60 7.87 -10.05
C PRO A 84 -15.32 8.27 -10.80
N TYR A 85 -14.16 8.14 -10.15
CA TYR A 85 -12.87 8.44 -10.76
C TYR A 85 -11.95 7.25 -10.52
N PRO A 86 -12.23 6.10 -11.17
CA PRO A 86 -11.58 4.83 -10.83
C PRO A 86 -10.08 4.87 -11.06
N PHE A 87 -9.32 4.32 -10.12
CA PHE A 87 -7.88 4.35 -10.19
C PHE A 87 -7.21 3.14 -9.52
N LYS A 88 -7.96 2.36 -8.72
CA LYS A 88 -7.34 1.31 -7.92
C LYS A 88 -6.62 0.27 -8.77
N ASP A 89 -7.12 -0.01 -9.97
CA ASP A 89 -6.53 -1.02 -10.83
C ASP A 89 -5.27 -0.54 -11.52
N ALA A 90 -4.98 0.75 -11.44
CA ALA A 90 -3.74 1.32 -11.97
C ALA A 90 -2.59 1.21 -10.98
N LEU A 91 -2.87 0.84 -9.73
CA LEU A 91 -1.87 0.77 -8.67
C LEU A 91 -1.44 -0.68 -8.49
N LEU A 92 -0.14 -0.93 -8.66
CA LEU A 92 0.41 -2.27 -8.60
C LEU A 92 1.53 -2.31 -7.56
N PRO A 93 1.21 -2.65 -6.29
CA PRO A 93 2.25 -2.78 -5.27
C PRO A 93 3.16 -3.96 -5.59
N ALA A 94 4.44 -3.80 -5.30
CA ALA A 94 5.42 -4.87 -5.55
C ALA A 94 5.17 -6.08 -4.65
N VAL A 95 4.51 -5.89 -3.53
CA VAL A 95 4.15 -6.96 -2.62
C VAL A 95 2.80 -6.60 -1.99
N THR A 96 1.99 -7.61 -1.68
CA THR A 96 0.68 -7.37 -1.08
C THR A 96 0.57 -7.89 0.34
N GLU A 97 1.48 -8.77 0.76
CA GLU A 97 1.55 -9.24 2.15
C GLU A 97 3.00 -9.32 2.56
N PHE A 98 3.28 -8.93 3.79
CA PHE A 98 4.65 -8.95 4.30
C PHE A 98 4.63 -8.97 5.82
N GLU A 99 5.76 -9.40 6.40
CA GLU A 99 5.95 -9.43 7.84
C GLU A 99 7.05 -8.45 8.22
N LEU A 100 6.85 -7.77 9.34
CA LEU A 100 7.89 -6.93 9.92
C LEU A 100 7.99 -7.25 11.40
N ASP A 101 9.22 -7.45 11.87
CA ASP A 101 9.51 -7.48 13.29
C ASP A 101 9.50 -6.06 13.85
N PHE A 102 9.53 -5.96 15.16
CA PHE A 102 9.65 -4.66 15.80
C PHE A 102 10.85 -3.90 15.24
N GLY A 103 10.64 -2.65 14.91
CA GLY A 103 11.70 -1.77 14.43
C GLY A 103 12.13 -2.00 13.01
N GLN A 104 11.41 -2.81 12.25
CA GLN A 104 11.71 -2.98 10.84
C GLN A 104 10.85 -2.04 9.99
N LYS A 105 11.46 -1.55 8.92
CA LYS A 105 10.81 -0.66 7.96
C LYS A 105 10.96 -1.27 6.58
N ILE A 106 9.86 -1.35 5.85
CA ILE A 106 9.86 -1.86 4.48
C ILE A 106 9.61 -0.70 3.51
N ALA A 107 10.37 -0.69 2.42
CA ALA A 107 10.15 0.22 1.30
C ALA A 107 9.48 -0.57 0.19
N ILE A 108 8.27 -0.17 -0.20
CA ILE A 108 7.47 -0.91 -1.15
C ILE A 108 7.23 -0.04 -2.38
N PRO A 109 7.80 -0.43 -3.53
CA PRO A 109 7.49 0.27 -4.78
C PRO A 109 6.05 -0.02 -5.18
N ILE A 110 5.36 1.02 -5.59
CA ILE A 110 4.03 0.91 -6.18
C ILE A 110 4.13 1.45 -7.60
N GLN A 111 3.87 0.59 -8.56
CA GLN A 111 3.86 1.00 -9.95
C GLN A 111 2.49 1.58 -10.26
N ILE A 112 2.48 2.76 -10.85
CA ILE A 112 1.25 3.43 -11.26
C ILE A 112 1.24 3.41 -12.79
N LYS A 113 0.31 2.63 -13.35
CA LYS A 113 0.27 2.40 -14.78
C LYS A 113 -1.05 2.88 -15.35
N ILE A 114 -1.00 3.96 -16.11
CA ILE A 114 -2.21 4.58 -16.64
C ILE A 114 -2.57 3.92 -17.96
N PRO A 115 -3.80 3.41 -18.13
CA PRO A 115 -4.21 2.81 -19.40
C PRO A 115 -4.20 3.83 -20.53
N LEU A 116 -4.00 3.33 -21.74
CA LEU A 116 -4.02 4.20 -22.92
C LEU A 116 -5.38 4.88 -23.11
N ASN A 117 -6.44 4.24 -22.70
CA ASN A 117 -7.79 4.77 -22.85
C ASN A 117 -8.30 5.48 -21.60
N ALA A 118 -7.42 5.89 -20.71
CA ALA A 118 -7.84 6.60 -19.51
C ALA A 118 -8.48 7.92 -19.86
N SER A 119 -9.58 8.24 -19.18
CA SER A 119 -10.22 9.52 -19.36
C SER A 119 -9.41 10.62 -18.71
N PRO A 120 -9.41 11.83 -19.28
CA PRO A 120 -8.68 12.94 -18.68
C PRO A 120 -9.32 13.37 -17.36
N GLY A 121 -8.53 14.08 -16.56
CA GLY A 121 -8.99 14.60 -15.29
C GLY A 121 -8.42 13.84 -14.12
N GLY A 122 -8.92 14.15 -12.93
CA GLY A 122 -8.41 13.55 -11.70
C GLY A 122 -8.94 12.14 -11.48
N HIS A 123 -8.06 11.29 -10.98
CA HIS A 123 -8.40 9.93 -10.58
C HIS A 123 -7.85 9.70 -9.19
N TYR A 124 -8.58 8.99 -8.36
CA TYR A 124 -8.26 8.89 -6.93
C TYR A 124 -8.43 7.47 -6.43
N ALA A 125 -7.50 7.04 -5.60
CA ALA A 125 -7.59 5.74 -4.95
C ALA A 125 -6.85 5.79 -3.63
N ALA A 126 -7.14 4.84 -2.77
CA ALA A 126 -6.45 4.68 -1.50
C ALA A 126 -5.60 3.42 -1.52
N VAL A 127 -4.42 3.52 -0.91
CA VAL A 127 -3.61 2.35 -0.59
C VAL A 127 -3.81 2.10 0.90
N ILE A 128 -4.28 0.91 1.22
CA ILE A 128 -4.68 0.58 2.58
C ILE A 128 -3.73 -0.48 3.12
N ILE A 129 -3.14 -0.17 4.27
CA ILE A 129 -2.28 -1.11 4.99
C ILE A 129 -3.06 -1.57 6.21
N SER A 130 -3.14 -2.87 6.40
CA SER A 130 -3.83 -3.43 7.56
C SER A 130 -3.03 -4.58 8.13
N ASN A 131 -3.29 -4.88 9.40
CA ASN A 131 -2.76 -6.09 10.00
C ASN A 131 -3.49 -7.28 9.38
N ALA A 132 -2.70 -8.24 8.88
CA ALA A 132 -3.27 -9.45 8.30
C ALA A 132 -3.20 -10.55 9.35
N PRO A 133 -4.31 -11.24 9.62
CA PRO A 133 -4.24 -12.39 10.52
C PRO A 133 -3.42 -13.51 9.87
N SER A 134 -2.80 -14.34 10.69
CA SER A 134 -2.12 -15.50 10.17
C SER A 134 -3.15 -16.43 9.51
N LYS A 135 -2.65 -17.36 8.67
CA LYS A 135 -3.55 -18.29 8.00
C LYS A 135 -4.40 -19.08 8.98
N LEU A 136 -3.84 -19.38 10.15
CA LEU A 136 -4.58 -20.12 11.16
C LEU A 136 -5.68 -19.28 11.79
N GLN A 137 -5.55 -17.98 11.80
CA GLN A 137 -6.53 -17.09 12.39
C GLN A 137 -7.57 -16.62 11.40
N LYS A 138 -7.37 -16.89 10.13
CA LYS A 138 -8.30 -16.43 9.11
C LYS A 138 -9.71 -16.97 9.32
N ASP A 139 -9.80 -18.20 9.78
CA ASP A 139 -11.08 -18.85 9.95
C ASP A 139 -11.74 -18.53 11.28
N VAL A 140 -11.10 -17.76 12.11
CA VAL A 140 -11.62 -17.38 13.41
C VAL A 140 -12.30 -16.03 13.35
N GLY A 141 -12.77 -15.66 12.19
CA GLY A 141 -13.54 -14.45 12.03
C GLY A 141 -12.82 -13.22 12.50
N GLY A 142 -11.61 -13.12 12.16
CA GLY A 142 -10.82 -12.02 12.62
C GLY A 142 -11.30 -10.70 12.06
N ALA A 143 -11.60 -9.80 12.93
CA ALA A 143 -11.82 -8.44 12.54
C ALA A 143 -10.54 -7.90 11.95
N ARG A 144 -10.67 -7.15 10.91
CA ARG A 144 -9.55 -6.44 10.38
C ARG A 144 -9.35 -5.15 11.07
N VAL A 145 -8.14 -4.85 11.45
CA VAL A 145 -7.79 -3.54 11.98
C VAL A 145 -7.26 -2.74 10.82
N ILE A 146 -7.86 -1.62 10.60
CA ILE A 146 -7.51 -0.76 9.48
C ILE A 146 -6.87 0.50 10.01
#